data_ea818ba086540156af0de831f1e30bc3
#
_entry.id   ea818ba086540156af0de831f1e30bc3
#
_cell.length_a   1.000
_cell.length_b   1.000
_cell.length_c   1.000
_cell.angle_alpha   90.00
_cell.angle_beta   90.00
_cell.angle_gamma   90.00
#
_symmetry.space_group_name_H-M   'P 1'
#
loop_
_entity.id
_entity.type
_entity.pdbx_description
1 polymer ?
#
loop_
_entity_poly.entity_id
_entity_poly.type
_entity_poly.pdbx_seq_one_letter_code
_entity_poly.pdbx_strand_id
1 'polypeptide(L)'
;LKDIIVIKRNGKKVPFDETKIALAIQKGFDSVDDEDNRKYDTKDTQKVLDRVIKNIEEQKPEKLKIEEVQDLIESSLKHYNYNEVYESFSNYRERRRESREFFFDDKKKHKFLKTIESLGLKSSFEDNSKRENANVNGDTAMGTMLQYGSTISKEFSKAYLMKKKYSELHDEGYIHIHDLDFYAMGTTTCNQLDLEKLFKTGFSTGHGHIRPPKDIMSYAALAAIVIQANQNDQHGGQAIPAFDYYLAPGVLMTFKKQLKQTISEFIDLMGFSNYLNMNTIVKEIDKITTITIDSSFFEKFIKDNEVLERLFSMAIEKAYMKTNRITYQAMEGFIHNLNTMHSRAGAQVPFSSINFGTDTSAEGRMIIKNYLYSLDSGLGRGETPIFPISIFKVKEGINFNKEDPNYDLFRLSCEVSAKRLFPNFSFIDSKFNKEFYKEGDYRTEVGYMGCRTR
;
A
#
# COMPACT_ATOMS: atom_id res chain seq x y z
N LEU A 1 28.34 -7.83 -51.29
CA LEU A 1 27.50 -7.20 -50.22
C LEU A 1 27.97 -5.79 -49.85
N LYS A 2 29.25 -5.41 -50.03
CA LYS A 2 29.77 -4.10 -49.65
C LYS A 2 29.14 -2.92 -50.41
N ASP A 3 28.56 -3.14 -51.55
CA ASP A 3 27.96 -2.11 -52.42
C ASP A 3 26.43 -1.94 -52.17
N ILE A 4 25.84 -2.73 -51.31
CA ILE A 4 24.41 -2.67 -51.00
C ILE A 4 24.14 -1.51 -50.04
N ILE A 5 23.17 -0.66 -50.39
CA ILE A 5 22.72 0.43 -49.57
C ILE A 5 21.45 0.01 -48.83
N VAL A 6 21.49 0.01 -47.50
CA VAL A 6 20.31 -0.24 -46.66
C VAL A 6 19.58 1.09 -46.40
N ILE A 7 18.31 1.11 -46.76
CA ILE A 7 17.41 2.25 -46.50
C ILE A 7 16.73 2.01 -45.14
N LYS A 8 17.09 2.82 -44.16
CA LYS A 8 16.43 2.81 -42.87
C LYS A 8 15.01 3.39 -42.97
N ARG A 9 14.16 3.08 -41.99
CA ARG A 9 12.77 3.54 -41.91
C ARG A 9 12.58 5.06 -41.97
N ASN A 10 13.56 5.81 -41.47
CA ASN A 10 13.58 7.29 -41.56
C ASN A 10 14.14 7.82 -42.88
N GLY A 11 14.28 6.97 -43.90
CA GLY A 11 14.83 7.34 -45.21
C GLY A 11 16.37 7.45 -45.26
N LYS A 12 17.08 7.36 -44.13
CA LYS A 12 18.54 7.42 -44.09
C LYS A 12 19.16 6.24 -44.78
N LYS A 13 20.06 6.48 -45.71
CA LYS A 13 20.84 5.50 -46.45
C LYS A 13 22.12 5.17 -45.66
N VAL A 14 22.40 3.91 -45.44
CA VAL A 14 23.60 3.42 -44.75
C VAL A 14 24.18 2.21 -45.49
N PRO A 15 25.49 1.95 -45.42
CA PRO A 15 26.08 0.74 -45.96
C PRO A 15 25.50 -0.50 -45.32
N PHE A 16 25.47 -1.60 -46.04
CA PHE A 16 25.11 -2.89 -45.52
C PHE A 16 26.07 -3.31 -44.38
N ASP A 17 25.52 -3.81 -43.30
CA ASP A 17 26.30 -4.18 -42.10
C ASP A 17 25.73 -5.49 -41.53
N GLU A 18 26.41 -6.57 -41.82
CA GLU A 18 26.03 -7.93 -41.44
C GLU A 18 26.00 -8.12 -39.91
N THR A 19 26.86 -7.39 -39.17
CA THR A 19 26.90 -7.50 -37.71
C THR A 19 25.61 -7.03 -37.04
N LYS A 20 24.92 -6.07 -37.64
CA LYS A 20 23.62 -5.60 -37.15
C LYS A 20 22.49 -6.61 -37.35
N ILE A 21 22.58 -7.40 -38.43
CA ILE A 21 21.63 -8.49 -38.70
C ILE A 21 21.91 -9.62 -37.69
N ALA A 22 23.16 -9.99 -37.50
CA ALA A 22 23.56 -11.00 -36.51
C ALA A 22 23.06 -10.63 -35.09
N LEU A 23 23.27 -9.37 -34.66
CA LEU A 23 22.78 -8.88 -33.38
C LEU A 23 21.26 -8.89 -33.26
N ALA A 24 20.54 -8.63 -34.34
CA ALA A 24 19.07 -8.67 -34.32
C ALA A 24 18.54 -10.11 -34.19
N ILE A 25 19.18 -11.06 -34.88
CA ILE A 25 18.86 -12.49 -34.78
C ILE A 25 19.20 -13.00 -33.37
N GLN A 26 20.41 -12.69 -32.85
CA GLN A 26 20.83 -13.08 -31.52
C GLN A 26 19.82 -12.62 -30.45
N LYS A 27 19.40 -11.37 -30.49
CA LYS A 27 18.38 -10.85 -29.57
C LYS A 27 17.05 -11.58 -29.67
N GLY A 28 16.71 -12.10 -30.84
CA GLY A 28 15.52 -12.94 -31.03
C GLY A 28 15.66 -14.27 -30.26
N PHE A 29 16.81 -14.92 -30.34
CA PHE A 29 17.10 -16.15 -29.60
C PHE A 29 17.18 -15.88 -28.09
N ASP A 30 17.92 -14.87 -27.66
CA ASP A 30 18.06 -14.48 -26.25
C ASP A 30 16.70 -14.14 -25.59
N SER A 31 15.71 -13.74 -26.37
CA SER A 31 14.39 -13.38 -25.83
C SER A 31 13.49 -14.56 -25.45
N VAL A 32 13.87 -15.78 -25.83
CA VAL A 32 13.16 -17.03 -25.54
C VAL A 32 13.99 -18.00 -24.68
N ASP A 33 15.26 -17.69 -24.46
CA ASP A 33 16.12 -18.44 -23.57
C ASP A 33 16.02 -17.92 -22.12
N ASP A 34 15.98 -18.84 -21.14
CA ASP A 34 16.14 -18.55 -19.73
C ASP A 34 17.63 -18.52 -19.36
N GLU A 35 18.05 -17.63 -18.45
CA GLU A 35 19.45 -17.52 -18.02
C GLU A 35 20.02 -18.85 -17.49
N ASP A 36 19.18 -19.69 -16.88
CA ASP A 36 19.56 -20.98 -16.30
C ASP A 36 19.38 -22.19 -17.25
N ASN A 37 18.76 -22.01 -18.43
CA ASN A 37 18.43 -23.13 -19.32
C ASN A 37 18.45 -22.71 -20.79
N ARG A 38 19.66 -22.50 -21.33
CA ARG A 38 19.85 -22.10 -22.73
C ARG A 38 19.45 -23.22 -23.68
N LYS A 39 18.43 -22.96 -24.48
CA LYS A 39 17.83 -23.86 -25.47
C LYS A 39 18.53 -23.76 -26.82
N TYR A 40 19.17 -22.62 -27.09
CA TYR A 40 19.82 -22.29 -28.36
C TYR A 40 21.26 -21.82 -28.16
N ASP A 41 22.12 -22.09 -29.18
CA ASP A 41 23.52 -21.69 -29.14
C ASP A 41 23.88 -20.71 -30.28
N THR A 42 25.13 -20.26 -30.30
CA THR A 42 25.66 -19.38 -31.35
C THR A 42 25.59 -19.96 -32.76
N LYS A 43 25.55 -21.31 -32.90
CA LYS A 43 25.44 -21.98 -34.19
C LYS A 43 24.04 -21.82 -34.78
N ASP A 44 22.98 -21.76 -33.93
CA ASP A 44 21.65 -21.53 -34.37
C ASP A 44 21.50 -20.12 -34.95
N THR A 45 22.08 -19.13 -34.26
CA THR A 45 22.13 -17.73 -34.74
C THR A 45 22.88 -17.66 -36.08
N GLN A 46 24.06 -18.31 -36.19
CA GLN A 46 24.86 -18.30 -37.37
C GLN A 46 24.13 -18.95 -38.55
N LYS A 47 23.47 -20.08 -38.35
CA LYS A 47 22.68 -20.80 -39.36
C LYS A 47 21.55 -19.94 -39.97
N VAL A 48 20.86 -19.18 -39.13
CA VAL A 48 19.83 -18.21 -39.60
C VAL A 48 20.47 -17.07 -40.36
N LEU A 49 21.59 -16.53 -39.86
CA LEU A 49 22.34 -15.45 -40.49
C LEU A 49 22.82 -15.86 -41.90
N ASP A 50 23.50 -17.02 -42.01
CA ASP A 50 24.03 -17.53 -43.28
C ASP A 50 22.93 -17.64 -44.37
N ARG A 51 21.72 -18.06 -43.96
CA ARG A 51 20.61 -18.14 -44.89
C ARG A 51 20.10 -16.75 -45.31
N VAL A 52 20.00 -15.81 -44.37
CA VAL A 52 19.63 -14.42 -44.68
C VAL A 52 20.62 -13.81 -45.65
N ILE A 53 21.92 -13.97 -45.40
CA ILE A 53 22.98 -13.45 -46.24
C ILE A 53 22.92 -14.08 -47.64
N LYS A 54 22.79 -15.43 -47.71
CA LYS A 54 22.64 -16.13 -48.97
C LYS A 54 21.49 -15.62 -49.81
N ASN A 55 20.29 -15.42 -49.20
CA ASN A 55 19.13 -14.89 -49.87
C ASN A 55 19.37 -13.46 -50.41
N ILE A 56 20.11 -12.62 -49.69
CA ILE A 56 20.46 -11.28 -50.14
C ILE A 56 21.44 -11.34 -51.32
N GLU A 57 22.42 -12.25 -51.29
CA GLU A 57 23.41 -12.46 -52.36
C GLU A 57 22.77 -12.97 -53.65
N GLU A 58 21.78 -13.88 -53.54
CA GLU A 58 21.06 -14.41 -54.69
C GLU A 58 20.20 -13.31 -55.35
N GLN A 59 19.59 -12.41 -54.58
CA GLN A 59 18.74 -11.35 -55.10
C GLN A 59 19.54 -10.13 -55.66
N LYS A 60 20.79 -9.97 -55.26
CA LYS A 60 21.72 -8.87 -55.66
C LYS A 60 21.05 -7.49 -55.72
N PRO A 61 20.35 -7.03 -54.66
CA PRO A 61 19.70 -5.74 -54.70
C PRO A 61 20.72 -4.59 -54.55
N GLU A 62 20.58 -3.55 -55.37
CA GLU A 62 21.35 -2.31 -55.18
C GLU A 62 20.93 -1.58 -53.90
N LYS A 63 19.68 -1.67 -53.52
CA LYS A 63 19.06 -1.05 -52.36
C LYS A 63 18.17 -2.05 -51.65
N LEU A 64 18.29 -2.14 -50.36
CA LEU A 64 17.52 -3.05 -49.51
C LEU A 64 16.83 -2.27 -48.39
N LYS A 65 15.53 -2.38 -48.25
CA LYS A 65 14.79 -1.77 -47.12
C LYS A 65 14.98 -2.61 -45.86
N ILE A 66 15.03 -1.95 -44.71
CA ILE A 66 15.16 -2.65 -43.43
C ILE A 66 14.02 -3.63 -43.15
N GLU A 67 12.82 -3.38 -43.68
CA GLU A 67 11.68 -4.29 -43.61
C GLU A 67 11.94 -5.58 -44.40
N GLU A 68 12.52 -5.51 -45.59
CA GLU A 68 12.87 -6.68 -46.42
C GLU A 68 13.91 -7.55 -45.72
N VAL A 69 14.89 -6.92 -44.99
CA VAL A 69 15.82 -7.68 -44.15
C VAL A 69 15.10 -8.42 -43.03
N GLN A 70 14.11 -7.79 -42.39
CA GLN A 70 13.34 -8.43 -41.32
C GLN A 70 12.45 -9.56 -41.85
N ASP A 71 11.87 -9.40 -43.04
CA ASP A 71 11.09 -10.47 -43.69
C ASP A 71 11.97 -11.68 -43.99
N LEU A 72 13.24 -11.46 -44.43
CA LEU A 72 14.21 -12.52 -44.63
C LEU A 72 14.60 -13.23 -43.32
N ILE A 73 14.74 -12.51 -42.20
CA ILE A 73 14.97 -13.11 -40.89
C ILE A 73 13.78 -13.99 -40.48
N GLU A 74 12.56 -13.46 -40.56
CA GLU A 74 11.32 -14.20 -40.22
C GLU A 74 11.15 -15.47 -41.05
N SER A 75 11.39 -15.38 -42.39
CA SER A 75 11.30 -16.52 -43.29
C SER A 75 12.39 -17.57 -42.97
N SER A 76 13.60 -17.13 -42.56
CA SER A 76 14.68 -18.03 -42.23
C SER A 76 14.44 -18.75 -40.90
N LEU A 77 13.88 -18.05 -39.90
CA LEU A 77 13.48 -18.64 -38.60
C LEU A 77 12.40 -19.73 -38.82
N LYS A 78 11.38 -19.45 -39.65
CA LYS A 78 10.35 -20.44 -40.02
C LYS A 78 10.95 -21.64 -40.73
N HIS A 79 11.86 -21.40 -41.70
CA HIS A 79 12.46 -22.47 -42.48
C HIS A 79 13.20 -23.49 -41.61
N TYR A 80 13.83 -23.03 -40.54
CA TYR A 80 14.53 -23.90 -39.59
C TYR A 80 13.68 -24.35 -38.41
N ASN A 81 12.36 -24.10 -38.43
CA ASN A 81 11.41 -24.46 -37.37
C ASN A 81 11.70 -23.84 -36.00
N TYR A 82 12.35 -22.69 -35.94
CA TYR A 82 12.52 -21.92 -34.69
C TYR A 82 11.25 -21.12 -34.37
N ASN A 83 10.15 -21.84 -34.15
CA ASN A 83 8.81 -21.23 -34.03
C ASN A 83 8.69 -20.26 -32.87
N GLU A 84 9.23 -20.60 -31.71
CA GLU A 84 9.19 -19.71 -30.53
C GLU A 84 9.97 -18.42 -30.75
N VAL A 85 11.16 -18.53 -31.38
CA VAL A 85 12.00 -17.37 -31.73
C VAL A 85 11.30 -16.52 -32.79
N TYR A 86 10.70 -17.16 -33.81
CA TYR A 86 9.91 -16.47 -34.81
C TYR A 86 8.76 -15.70 -34.19
N GLU A 87 7.98 -16.31 -33.31
CA GLU A 87 6.85 -15.64 -32.64
C GLU A 87 7.33 -14.45 -31.80
N SER A 88 8.40 -14.61 -31.04
CA SER A 88 8.98 -13.53 -30.26
C SER A 88 9.48 -12.37 -31.15
N PHE A 89 10.21 -12.69 -32.20
CA PHE A 89 10.75 -11.68 -33.13
C PHE A 89 9.63 -10.97 -33.89
N SER A 90 8.65 -11.68 -34.38
CA SER A 90 7.50 -11.12 -35.11
C SER A 90 6.62 -10.25 -34.20
N ASN A 91 6.36 -10.70 -32.97
CA ASN A 91 5.61 -9.92 -31.97
C ASN A 91 6.38 -8.62 -31.58
N TYR A 92 7.71 -8.70 -31.45
CA TYR A 92 8.54 -7.52 -31.17
C TYR A 92 8.48 -6.53 -32.34
N ARG A 93 8.61 -7.04 -33.58
CA ARG A 93 8.52 -6.24 -34.82
C ARG A 93 7.18 -5.54 -34.94
N GLU A 94 6.09 -6.26 -34.70
CA GLU A 94 4.72 -5.74 -34.75
C GLU A 94 4.52 -4.64 -33.70
N ARG A 95 4.91 -4.88 -32.45
CA ARG A 95 4.83 -3.87 -31.39
C ARG A 95 5.61 -2.60 -31.73
N ARG A 96 6.81 -2.76 -32.33
CA ARG A 96 7.63 -1.64 -32.78
C ARG A 96 6.99 -0.90 -33.98
N ARG A 97 6.27 -1.61 -34.84
CA ARG A 97 5.50 -1.01 -35.93
C ARG A 97 4.33 -0.22 -35.38
N GLU A 98 3.53 -0.82 -34.52
CA GLU A 98 2.38 -0.18 -33.87
C GLU A 98 2.80 1.05 -33.06
N SER A 99 3.89 0.96 -32.30
CA SER A 99 4.44 2.09 -31.56
C SER A 99 4.84 3.25 -32.48
N ARG A 100 5.47 2.96 -33.63
CA ARG A 100 5.82 4.00 -34.59
C ARG A 100 4.59 4.61 -35.26
N GLU A 101 3.64 3.78 -35.66
CA GLU A 101 2.38 4.24 -36.22
C GLU A 101 1.62 5.10 -35.22
N PHE A 102 1.66 4.75 -33.92
CA PHE A 102 1.09 5.56 -32.86
C PHE A 102 1.74 6.94 -32.73
N PHE A 103 3.09 7.01 -32.82
CA PHE A 103 3.84 8.26 -32.64
C PHE A 103 4.06 9.06 -33.94
N PHE A 104 4.04 8.44 -35.11
CA PHE A 104 4.46 9.06 -36.38
C PHE A 104 3.44 8.99 -37.51
N ASP A 105 2.36 8.21 -37.40
CA ASP A 105 1.26 8.23 -38.35
C ASP A 105 0.35 9.43 -38.07
N ASP A 106 0.19 10.34 -39.02
CA ASP A 106 -0.61 11.54 -38.86
C ASP A 106 -2.06 11.29 -38.44
N LYS A 107 -2.63 10.13 -38.77
CA LYS A 107 -3.98 9.73 -38.33
C LYS A 107 -4.01 9.20 -36.90
N LYS A 108 -2.92 8.58 -36.41
CA LYS A 108 -2.81 7.98 -35.06
C LYS A 108 -2.08 8.88 -34.08
N LYS A 109 -1.19 9.74 -34.53
CA LYS A 109 -0.65 10.92 -33.82
C LYS A 109 -1.79 11.76 -33.24
N HIS A 110 -2.91 11.83 -33.96
CA HIS A 110 -4.14 12.40 -33.47
C HIS A 110 -4.75 11.70 -32.24
N LYS A 111 -4.62 10.40 -32.06
CA LYS A 111 -5.21 9.71 -30.89
C LYS A 111 -4.44 10.08 -29.61
N PHE A 112 -3.11 10.06 -29.65
CA PHE A 112 -2.26 10.43 -28.52
C PHE A 112 -2.35 11.94 -28.22
N LEU A 113 -2.23 12.80 -29.26
CA LEU A 113 -2.40 14.25 -29.10
C LEU A 113 -3.80 14.62 -28.67
N LYS A 114 -4.86 13.99 -29.18
CA LYS A 114 -6.24 14.18 -28.71
C LYS A 114 -6.44 13.74 -27.28
N THR A 115 -5.75 12.69 -26.84
CA THR A 115 -5.76 12.29 -25.42
C THR A 115 -5.12 13.37 -24.56
N ILE A 116 -3.95 13.91 -24.96
CA ILE A 116 -3.30 15.02 -24.28
C ILE A 116 -4.15 16.29 -24.32
N GLU A 117 -4.68 16.66 -25.49
CA GLU A 117 -5.60 17.79 -25.65
C GLU A 117 -6.85 17.62 -24.79
N SER A 118 -7.43 16.43 -24.75
CA SER A 118 -8.62 16.16 -23.93
C SER A 118 -8.32 16.27 -22.43
N LEU A 119 -7.10 15.99 -21.99
CA LEU A 119 -6.66 16.20 -20.62
C LEU A 119 -6.46 17.69 -20.32
N GLY A 120 -5.87 18.44 -21.26
CA GLY A 120 -5.67 19.89 -21.17
C GLY A 120 -6.97 20.70 -21.22
N LEU A 121 -7.92 20.30 -22.06
CA LEU A 121 -9.23 20.93 -22.19
C LEU A 121 -10.20 20.59 -21.06
N LYS A 122 -10.02 19.44 -20.41
CA LYS A 122 -10.81 19.03 -19.23
C LYS A 122 -10.50 19.87 -17.98
N SER A 123 -9.42 20.61 -17.97
CA SER A 123 -9.12 21.57 -16.90
C SER A 123 -10.03 22.80 -16.93
N SER A 124 -10.80 23.02 -17.97
CA SER A 124 -11.74 24.09 -18.14
C SER A 124 -13.17 23.56 -18.25
N PHE A 125 -13.90 23.55 -17.19
CA PHE A 125 -15.33 23.83 -17.06
C PHE A 125 -16.40 22.75 -16.84
N GLU A 126 -16.34 21.45 -17.11
CA GLU A 126 -17.67 20.80 -17.11
C GLU A 126 -17.91 19.49 -16.34
N ASP A 127 -16.96 18.92 -15.62
CA ASP A 127 -17.32 17.68 -14.91
C ASP A 127 -16.52 17.46 -13.62
N ASN A 128 -17.04 18.03 -12.50
CA ASN A 128 -16.45 17.83 -11.17
C ASN A 128 -16.32 16.34 -10.82
N SER A 129 -17.22 15.48 -11.29
CA SER A 129 -17.18 14.04 -11.05
C SER A 129 -16.00 13.32 -11.75
N LYS A 130 -15.42 13.93 -12.79
CA LYS A 130 -14.23 13.39 -13.48
C LYS A 130 -12.91 13.95 -12.95
N ARG A 131 -12.96 15.07 -12.24
CA ARG A 131 -11.80 15.73 -11.66
C ARG A 131 -11.46 15.21 -10.28
N GLU A 132 -12.48 14.92 -9.49
CA GLU A 132 -12.35 14.44 -8.13
C GLU A 132 -12.75 12.97 -8.06
N ASN A 133 -11.78 12.13 -7.77
CA ASN A 133 -12.06 10.79 -7.28
C ASN A 133 -11.34 10.61 -5.94
N ALA A 134 -11.67 9.58 -5.21
CA ALA A 134 -11.06 9.28 -3.91
C ALA A 134 -9.51 9.17 -3.98
N ASN A 135 -8.96 9.06 -5.18
CA ASN A 135 -7.56 8.79 -5.41
C ASN A 135 -6.75 10.01 -5.91
N VAL A 136 -7.36 10.94 -6.66
CA VAL A 136 -6.62 12.07 -7.23
C VAL A 136 -7.53 13.28 -7.39
N ASN A 137 -7.09 14.43 -6.90
CA ASN A 137 -7.70 15.71 -7.24
C ASN A 137 -7.00 16.31 -8.47
N GLY A 138 -7.68 16.26 -9.62
CA GLY A 138 -7.16 16.77 -10.89
C GLY A 138 -7.04 18.29 -10.98
N ASP A 139 -7.58 19.04 -10.01
CA ASP A 139 -7.46 20.51 -9.98
C ASP A 139 -6.14 20.98 -9.37
N THR A 140 -5.36 20.09 -8.76
CA THR A 140 -4.02 20.40 -8.27
C THR A 140 -2.97 20.20 -9.36
N ALA A 141 -1.90 21.01 -9.36
CA ALA A 141 -0.79 20.87 -10.32
C ALA A 141 -0.21 19.45 -10.35
N MET A 142 -0.02 18.83 -9.18
CA MET A 142 0.49 17.46 -9.08
C MET A 142 -0.55 16.42 -9.49
N GLY A 143 -1.84 16.67 -9.24
CA GLY A 143 -2.92 15.81 -9.70
C GLY A 143 -3.06 15.79 -11.21
N THR A 144 -2.97 16.95 -11.85
CA THR A 144 -2.91 17.06 -13.31
C THR A 144 -1.71 16.30 -13.87
N MET A 145 -0.52 16.49 -13.30
CA MET A 145 0.70 15.80 -13.75
C MET A 145 0.55 14.28 -13.59
N LEU A 146 -0.03 13.80 -12.48
CA LEU A 146 -0.28 12.38 -12.26
C LEU A 146 -1.27 11.82 -13.29
N GLN A 147 -2.33 12.54 -13.64
CA GLN A 147 -3.28 12.13 -14.68
C GLN A 147 -2.62 12.01 -16.05
N TYR A 148 -1.76 12.97 -16.42
CA TYR A 148 -0.96 12.88 -17.64
C TYR A 148 -0.05 11.65 -17.61
N GLY A 149 0.71 11.46 -16.55
CA GLY A 149 1.63 10.33 -16.38
C GLY A 149 0.92 8.99 -16.47
N SER A 150 -0.19 8.84 -15.73
CA SER A 150 -1.02 7.63 -15.73
C SER A 150 -1.57 7.31 -17.12
N THR A 151 -2.14 8.32 -17.81
CA THR A 151 -2.73 8.12 -19.15
C THR A 151 -1.66 7.74 -20.17
N ILE A 152 -0.51 8.42 -20.17
CA ILE A 152 0.60 8.12 -21.07
C ILE A 152 1.15 6.72 -20.81
N SER A 153 1.33 6.35 -19.55
CA SER A 153 1.83 5.03 -19.17
C SER A 153 0.87 3.90 -19.59
N LYS A 154 -0.45 4.08 -19.43
CA LYS A 154 -1.47 3.13 -19.92
C LYS A 154 -1.38 2.94 -21.44
N GLU A 155 -1.39 4.04 -22.19
CA GLU A 155 -1.32 3.97 -23.65
C GLU A 155 0.01 3.38 -24.14
N PHE A 156 1.13 3.71 -23.49
CA PHE A 156 2.42 3.09 -23.76
C PHE A 156 2.40 1.57 -23.48
N SER A 157 1.84 1.16 -22.36
CA SER A 157 1.76 -0.26 -21.98
C SER A 157 0.91 -1.04 -22.99
N LYS A 158 -0.24 -0.50 -23.41
CA LYS A 158 -1.12 -1.12 -24.41
C LYS A 158 -0.46 -1.21 -25.80
N ALA A 159 0.19 -0.14 -26.24
CA ALA A 159 0.76 -0.07 -27.60
C ALA A 159 2.10 -0.79 -27.74
N TYR A 160 2.88 -0.88 -26.65
CA TYR A 160 4.28 -1.30 -26.71
C TYR A 160 4.62 -2.58 -25.96
N LEU A 161 4.03 -2.78 -24.78
CA LEU A 161 4.41 -3.89 -23.89
C LEU A 161 3.44 -5.08 -24.00
N MET A 162 2.19 -4.82 -24.24
CA MET A 162 1.15 -5.85 -24.29
C MET A 162 0.99 -6.40 -25.71
N LYS A 163 0.57 -7.68 -25.80
CA LYS A 163 0.10 -8.23 -27.08
C LYS A 163 -1.21 -7.54 -27.43
N LYS A 164 -1.37 -7.15 -28.71
CA LYS A 164 -2.56 -6.47 -29.25
C LYS A 164 -3.87 -7.10 -28.81
N LYS A 165 -3.95 -8.44 -28.87
CA LYS A 165 -5.12 -9.21 -28.42
C LYS A 165 -5.57 -8.87 -26.99
N TYR A 166 -4.64 -8.71 -26.06
CA TYR A 166 -4.98 -8.40 -24.66
C TYR A 166 -5.37 -6.95 -24.47
N SER A 167 -4.75 -6.04 -25.22
CA SER A 167 -5.14 -4.62 -25.23
C SER A 167 -6.56 -4.45 -25.77
N GLU A 168 -6.90 -5.14 -26.87
CA GLU A 168 -8.24 -5.13 -27.45
C GLU A 168 -9.28 -5.71 -26.47
N LEU A 169 -9.01 -6.88 -25.88
CA LEU A 169 -9.91 -7.49 -24.89
C LEU A 169 -10.13 -6.60 -23.66
N HIS A 170 -9.10 -5.83 -23.25
CA HIS A 170 -9.22 -4.86 -22.15
C HIS A 170 -10.07 -3.65 -22.57
N ASP A 171 -9.82 -3.09 -23.75
CA ASP A 171 -10.53 -1.91 -24.28
C ASP A 171 -12.00 -2.23 -24.57
N GLU A 172 -12.31 -3.45 -25.02
CA GLU A 172 -13.66 -3.96 -25.27
C GLU A 172 -14.39 -4.43 -24.00
N GLY A 173 -13.69 -4.50 -22.84
CA GLY A 173 -14.29 -4.86 -21.56
C GLY A 173 -14.46 -6.36 -21.30
N TYR A 174 -13.91 -7.24 -22.14
CA TYR A 174 -13.91 -8.69 -21.88
C TYR A 174 -13.02 -9.08 -20.71
N ILE A 175 -11.91 -8.35 -20.50
CA ILE A 175 -11.03 -8.48 -19.34
C ILE A 175 -10.72 -7.11 -18.77
N HIS A 176 -10.40 -7.06 -17.47
CA HIS A 176 -9.87 -5.85 -16.83
C HIS A 176 -8.45 -6.10 -16.36
N ILE A 177 -7.49 -5.31 -16.87
CA ILE A 177 -6.12 -5.30 -16.37
C ILE A 177 -6.01 -4.17 -15.39
N HIS A 178 -5.87 -4.53 -14.12
CA HIS A 178 -5.80 -3.58 -13.01
C HIS A 178 -4.44 -2.87 -12.98
N ASP A 179 -4.42 -1.61 -12.55
CA ASP A 179 -3.21 -0.79 -12.40
C ASP A 179 -2.33 -0.74 -13.67
N LEU A 180 -2.98 -0.64 -14.82
CA LEU A 180 -2.32 -0.68 -16.14
C LEU A 180 -1.31 0.48 -16.33
N ASP A 181 -1.45 1.57 -15.62
CA ASP A 181 -0.49 2.68 -15.57
C ASP A 181 0.83 2.32 -14.89
N PHE A 182 0.83 1.33 -14.00
CA PHE A 182 2.04 0.79 -13.38
C PHE A 182 2.59 -0.46 -14.08
N TYR A 183 1.93 -0.95 -15.13
CA TYR A 183 2.33 -2.17 -15.83
C TYR A 183 3.78 -2.15 -16.34
N ALA A 184 4.24 -1.00 -16.86
CA ALA A 184 5.58 -0.83 -17.38
C ALA A 184 6.67 -0.79 -16.30
N MET A 185 6.34 -0.26 -15.12
CA MET A 185 7.31 0.02 -14.06
C MET A 185 7.28 -1.03 -12.95
N GLY A 186 6.13 -1.66 -12.76
CA GLY A 186 5.84 -2.43 -11.57
C GLY A 186 5.63 -1.55 -10.34
N THR A 187 4.94 -2.11 -9.34
CA THR A 187 4.75 -1.47 -8.04
C THR A 187 4.33 -2.51 -7.01
N THR A 188 4.60 -2.24 -5.75
CA THR A 188 3.97 -2.98 -4.66
C THR A 188 2.51 -2.56 -4.56
N THR A 189 1.59 -3.53 -4.59
CA THR A 189 0.16 -3.27 -4.42
C THR A 189 -0.33 -3.90 -3.14
N CYS A 190 -1.16 -3.20 -2.38
CA CYS A 190 -1.86 -3.70 -1.20
C CYS A 190 -0.95 -4.47 -0.23
N ASN A 191 -0.54 -3.84 0.86
CA ASN A 191 0.31 -4.45 1.88
C ASN A 191 -0.26 -4.31 3.30
N GLN A 192 0.27 -5.11 4.20
CA GLN A 192 0.01 -5.03 5.64
C GLN A 192 1.21 -4.41 6.35
N LEU A 193 0.92 -3.54 7.34
CA LEU A 193 1.90 -2.79 8.10
C LEU A 193 2.06 -3.39 9.49
N ASP A 194 3.22 -3.94 9.77
CA ASP A 194 3.59 -4.48 11.09
C ASP A 194 4.12 -3.36 11.99
N LEU A 195 3.20 -2.71 12.72
CA LEU A 195 3.57 -1.63 13.64
C LEU A 195 4.34 -2.13 14.85
N GLU A 196 4.13 -3.37 15.31
CA GLU A 196 4.88 -3.94 16.43
C GLU A 196 6.38 -3.92 16.13
N LYS A 197 6.75 -4.42 14.95
CA LYS A 197 8.13 -4.43 14.49
C LYS A 197 8.70 -3.02 14.31
N LEU A 198 7.94 -2.12 13.68
CA LEU A 198 8.38 -0.75 13.41
C LEU A 198 8.57 0.05 14.69
N PHE A 199 7.68 -0.11 15.68
CA PHE A 199 7.73 0.66 16.92
C PHE A 199 8.74 0.14 17.92
N LYS A 200 9.21 -1.10 17.78
CA LYS A 200 10.20 -1.69 18.69
C LYS A 200 11.54 -0.96 18.67
N THR A 201 12.02 -0.63 17.48
CA THR A 201 13.33 0.02 17.28
C THR A 201 13.24 1.43 16.69
N GLY A 202 12.04 1.83 16.25
CA GLY A 202 11.87 2.97 15.38
C GLY A 202 12.12 2.61 13.90
N PHE A 203 11.93 3.58 13.03
CA PHE A 203 12.02 3.39 11.58
C PHE A 203 12.48 4.66 10.87
N SER A 204 12.83 4.55 9.59
CA SER A 204 13.17 5.69 8.74
C SER A 204 12.24 5.74 7.53
N THR A 205 11.84 6.95 7.16
CA THR A 205 11.08 7.24 5.92
C THR A 205 11.98 7.77 4.80
N GLY A 206 13.30 7.61 4.93
CA GLY A 206 14.29 8.13 3.96
C GLY A 206 14.90 9.49 4.34
N HIS A 207 14.28 10.25 5.25
CA HIS A 207 14.71 11.60 5.65
C HIS A 207 15.15 11.74 7.11
N GLY A 208 15.41 10.63 7.78
CA GLY A 208 15.84 10.58 9.18
C GLY A 208 15.22 9.41 9.91
N HIS A 209 15.70 9.17 11.16
CA HIS A 209 15.22 8.10 12.00
C HIS A 209 14.17 8.60 12.98
N ILE A 210 13.02 7.95 13.00
CA ILE A 210 11.92 8.20 13.94
C ILE A 210 12.07 7.22 15.09
N ARG A 211 12.21 7.76 16.32
CA ARG A 211 12.35 6.96 17.53
C ARG A 211 11.08 6.19 17.88
N PRO A 212 11.17 5.12 18.69
CA PRO A 212 10.01 4.44 19.25
C PRO A 212 9.03 5.37 19.96
N PRO A 213 7.71 5.14 19.87
CA PRO A 213 6.71 5.93 20.59
C PRO A 213 6.78 5.70 22.10
N LYS A 214 6.31 6.70 22.90
CA LYS A 214 6.41 6.68 24.36
C LYS A 214 5.08 6.89 25.10
N ASP A 215 4.01 7.14 24.37
CA ASP A 215 2.65 7.31 24.89
C ASP A 215 1.63 7.10 23.74
N ILE A 216 0.34 6.96 24.08
CA ILE A 216 -0.70 6.66 23.08
C ILE A 216 -0.81 7.74 21.99
N MET A 217 -0.56 9.02 22.31
CA MET A 217 -0.58 10.09 21.31
C MET A 217 0.52 9.87 20.26
N SER A 218 1.73 9.51 20.70
CA SER A 218 2.84 9.21 19.78
C SER A 218 2.63 7.90 19.02
N TYR A 219 2.01 6.88 19.62
CA TYR A 219 1.63 5.65 18.93
C TYR A 219 0.66 5.93 17.77
N ALA A 220 -0.42 6.69 18.04
CA ALA A 220 -1.40 7.05 17.02
C ALA A 220 -0.81 7.95 15.93
N ALA A 221 0.00 8.94 16.30
CA ALA A 221 0.67 9.83 15.35
C ALA A 221 1.64 9.06 14.45
N LEU A 222 2.46 8.15 15.01
CA LEU A 222 3.40 7.35 14.23
C LEU A 222 2.69 6.32 13.36
N ALA A 223 1.56 5.76 13.79
CA ALA A 223 0.73 4.89 12.94
C ALA A 223 0.24 5.64 11.69
N ALA A 224 -0.21 6.89 11.85
CA ALA A 224 -0.59 7.74 10.72
C ALA A 224 0.60 8.05 9.81
N ILE A 225 1.77 8.36 10.37
CA ILE A 225 3.00 8.63 9.60
C ILE A 225 3.44 7.41 8.80
N VAL A 226 3.39 6.20 9.39
CA VAL A 226 3.71 4.94 8.67
C VAL A 226 2.79 4.77 7.46
N ILE A 227 1.47 4.93 7.65
CA ILE A 227 0.48 4.86 6.56
C ILE A 227 0.79 5.90 5.48
N GLN A 228 1.05 7.15 5.86
CA GLN A 228 1.30 8.25 4.93
C GLN A 228 2.63 8.10 4.18
N ALA A 229 3.68 7.65 4.84
CA ALA A 229 4.97 7.38 4.20
C ALA A 229 4.86 6.22 3.21
N ASN A 230 4.30 5.09 3.66
CA ASN A 230 4.12 3.89 2.83
C ASN A 230 3.25 4.14 1.59
N GLN A 231 2.31 5.09 1.66
CA GLN A 231 1.48 5.48 0.51
C GLN A 231 2.31 5.96 -0.69
N ASN A 232 3.50 6.53 -0.47
CA ASN A 232 4.37 6.99 -1.54
C ASN A 232 5.21 5.87 -2.16
N ASP A 233 5.42 4.77 -1.44
CA ASP A 233 6.26 3.65 -1.86
C ASP A 233 5.47 2.52 -2.51
N GLN A 234 4.14 2.62 -2.51
CA GLN A 234 3.26 1.58 -3.04
C GLN A 234 2.04 2.16 -3.75
N HIS A 235 1.30 1.30 -4.47
CA HIS A 235 0.03 1.62 -5.12
C HIS A 235 -1.08 0.71 -4.55
N GLY A 236 -2.23 1.28 -4.24
CA GLY A 236 -3.38 0.53 -3.70
C GLY A 236 -3.56 0.69 -2.18
N GLY A 237 -4.27 -0.26 -1.58
CA GLY A 237 -4.64 -0.21 -0.17
C GLY A 237 -3.50 -0.66 0.76
N GLN A 238 -3.55 -0.19 1.98
CA GLN A 238 -2.65 -0.60 3.05
C GLN A 238 -3.45 -0.83 4.33
N ALA A 239 -3.02 -1.78 5.16
CA ALA A 239 -3.76 -2.17 6.33
C ALA A 239 -2.87 -2.37 7.56
N ILE A 240 -3.41 -2.02 8.71
CA ILE A 240 -2.88 -2.44 10.01
C ILE A 240 -3.70 -3.65 10.47
N PRO A 241 -3.12 -4.86 10.56
CA PRO A 241 -3.88 -6.09 10.78
C PRO A 241 -4.32 -6.34 12.23
N ALA A 242 -3.72 -5.64 13.22
CA ALA A 242 -3.98 -5.82 14.65
C ALA A 242 -3.80 -4.48 15.40
N PHE A 243 -4.63 -3.51 15.04
CA PHE A 243 -4.51 -2.12 15.52
C PHE A 243 -4.62 -1.99 17.03
N ASP A 244 -5.56 -2.69 17.66
CA ASP A 244 -5.77 -2.73 19.10
C ASP A 244 -4.53 -3.26 19.84
N TYR A 245 -4.01 -4.42 19.44
CA TYR A 245 -2.80 -5.01 20.02
C TYR A 245 -1.57 -4.11 19.85
N TYR A 246 -1.41 -3.51 18.68
CA TYR A 246 -0.21 -2.70 18.39
C TYR A 246 -0.18 -1.40 19.17
N LEU A 247 -1.35 -0.84 19.52
CA LEU A 247 -1.44 0.42 20.23
C LEU A 247 -1.60 0.26 21.76
N ALA A 248 -2.00 -0.91 22.25
CA ALA A 248 -2.18 -1.21 23.66
C ALA A 248 -0.99 -0.83 24.56
N PRO A 249 0.29 -1.08 24.17
CA PRO A 249 1.44 -0.63 24.96
C PRO A 249 1.48 0.89 25.18
N GLY A 250 1.00 1.67 24.20
CA GLY A 250 0.90 3.13 24.31
C GLY A 250 -0.06 3.59 25.40
N VAL A 251 -1.17 2.86 25.60
CA VAL A 251 -2.14 3.13 26.69
C VAL A 251 -1.49 2.88 28.04
N LEU A 252 -0.81 1.74 28.22
CA LEU A 252 -0.11 1.41 29.46
C LEU A 252 0.95 2.45 29.80
N MET A 253 1.77 2.86 28.82
CA MET A 253 2.79 3.90 29.04
C MET A 253 2.16 5.23 29.45
N THR A 254 1.03 5.59 28.83
CA THR A 254 0.29 6.81 29.16
C THR A 254 -0.27 6.72 30.58
N PHE A 255 -0.87 5.60 30.95
CA PHE A 255 -1.37 5.38 32.31
C PHE A 255 -0.29 5.53 33.35
N LYS A 256 0.87 4.88 33.19
CA LYS A 256 2.01 5.02 34.09
C LYS A 256 2.47 6.47 34.23
N LYS A 257 2.52 7.21 33.12
CA LYS A 257 2.87 8.63 33.10
C LYS A 257 1.86 9.46 33.89
N GLN A 258 0.55 9.25 33.63
CA GLN A 258 -0.51 9.96 34.34
C GLN A 258 -0.56 9.62 35.83
N LEU A 259 -0.31 8.35 36.18
CA LEU A 259 -0.29 7.90 37.56
C LEU A 259 0.88 8.53 38.35
N LYS A 260 2.10 8.55 37.79
CA LYS A 260 3.26 9.22 38.38
C LYS A 260 2.96 10.70 38.66
N GLN A 261 2.41 11.37 37.68
CA GLN A 261 2.06 12.80 37.78
C GLN A 261 0.98 13.03 38.84
N THR A 262 -0.10 12.23 38.81
CA THR A 262 -1.24 12.42 39.73
C THR A 262 -0.86 12.08 41.17
N ILE A 263 -0.08 11.03 41.40
CA ILE A 263 0.42 10.70 42.76
C ILE A 263 1.32 11.82 43.28
N SER A 264 2.23 12.36 42.47
CA SER A 264 3.07 13.49 42.88
C SER A 264 2.24 14.70 43.25
N GLU A 265 1.25 15.08 42.41
CA GLU A 265 0.32 16.18 42.69
C GLU A 265 -0.43 15.97 44.03
N PHE A 266 -0.89 14.76 44.31
CA PHE A 266 -1.67 14.47 45.52
C PHE A 266 -0.77 14.43 46.79
N ILE A 267 0.43 13.86 46.67
CA ILE A 267 1.41 13.86 47.79
C ILE A 267 1.75 15.29 48.20
N ASP A 268 1.99 16.17 47.24
CA ASP A 268 2.30 17.56 47.49
C ASP A 268 1.11 18.33 48.11
N LEU A 269 -0.08 18.17 47.53
CA LEU A 269 -1.31 18.82 48.00
C LEU A 269 -1.71 18.39 49.42
N MET A 270 -1.51 17.11 49.76
CA MET A 270 -1.88 16.57 51.09
C MET A 270 -0.75 16.63 52.15
N GLY A 271 0.42 17.19 51.78
CA GLY A 271 1.54 17.39 52.71
C GLY A 271 2.32 16.12 53.04
N PHE A 272 2.24 15.06 52.21
CA PHE A 272 2.95 13.80 52.43
C PHE A 272 4.36 13.76 51.81
N SER A 273 4.86 14.87 51.27
CA SER A 273 6.18 14.93 50.58
C SER A 273 7.37 14.56 51.49
N ASN A 274 7.23 14.74 52.79
CA ASN A 274 8.26 14.34 53.77
C ASN A 274 8.15 12.86 54.19
N TYR A 275 7.05 12.19 53.93
CA TYR A 275 6.78 10.81 54.39
C TYR A 275 6.93 9.79 53.28
N LEU A 276 6.66 10.17 52.02
CA LEU A 276 6.66 9.30 50.86
C LEU A 276 7.81 9.66 49.93
N ASN A 277 8.64 8.66 49.59
CA ASN A 277 9.70 8.84 48.61
C ASN A 277 9.20 8.58 47.21
N MET A 278 9.00 9.64 46.42
CA MET A 278 8.48 9.56 45.07
C MET A 278 9.35 8.67 44.14
N ASN A 279 10.69 8.67 44.32
CA ASN A 279 11.55 7.81 43.50
C ASN A 279 11.26 6.31 43.73
N THR A 280 10.87 5.93 44.94
CA THR A 280 10.52 4.54 45.26
C THR A 280 9.14 4.19 44.68
N ILE A 281 8.21 5.14 44.73
CA ILE A 281 6.86 4.98 44.11
C ILE A 281 6.99 4.85 42.61
N VAL A 282 7.81 5.67 41.95
CA VAL A 282 8.06 5.59 40.48
C VAL A 282 8.59 4.21 40.08
N LYS A 283 9.55 3.66 40.85
CA LYS A 283 10.05 2.30 40.59
C LYS A 283 8.97 1.23 40.73
N GLU A 284 7.98 1.45 41.61
CA GLU A 284 6.85 0.53 41.72
C GLU A 284 5.89 0.67 40.55
N ILE A 285 5.54 1.90 40.15
CA ILE A 285 4.71 2.17 38.99
C ILE A 285 5.33 1.55 37.73
N ASP A 286 6.66 1.54 37.60
CA ASP A 286 7.31 0.92 36.43
C ASP A 286 7.06 -0.59 36.29
N LYS A 287 6.74 -1.28 37.40
CA LYS A 287 6.40 -2.71 37.41
C LYS A 287 4.95 -3.02 36.95
N ILE A 288 4.09 -2.01 36.88
CA ILE A 288 2.70 -2.20 36.43
C ILE A 288 2.68 -2.78 35.04
N THR A 289 1.88 -3.82 34.82
CA THR A 289 1.74 -4.52 33.54
C THR A 289 0.37 -4.31 32.88
N THR A 290 -0.59 -3.75 33.62
CA THR A 290 -1.94 -3.43 33.12
C THR A 290 -2.50 -2.17 33.79
N ILE A 291 -3.45 -1.53 33.14
CA ILE A 291 -4.14 -0.34 33.70
C ILE A 291 -5.22 -0.70 34.74
N THR A 292 -5.55 -1.96 34.92
CA THR A 292 -6.52 -2.45 35.91
C THR A 292 -5.82 -2.84 37.20
N ILE A 293 -5.40 -1.83 37.98
CA ILE A 293 -4.83 -2.00 39.31
C ILE A 293 -5.71 -1.29 40.34
N ASP A 294 -5.58 -1.69 41.59
CA ASP A 294 -6.20 -1.03 42.73
C ASP A 294 -5.15 -0.57 43.77
N SER A 295 -5.58 0.01 44.89
CA SER A 295 -4.68 0.53 45.94
C SER A 295 -3.81 -0.54 46.56
N SER A 296 -4.19 -1.82 46.54
CA SER A 296 -3.40 -2.92 47.10
C SER A 296 -2.03 -3.04 46.45
N PHE A 297 -1.91 -2.65 45.17
CA PHE A 297 -0.61 -2.56 44.48
C PHE A 297 0.42 -1.70 45.21
N PHE A 298 -0.06 -0.72 46.02
CA PHE A 298 0.76 0.21 46.79
C PHE A 298 0.74 -0.08 48.30
N GLU A 299 0.32 -1.27 48.73
CA GLU A 299 0.16 -1.65 50.13
C GLU A 299 1.39 -1.31 51.00
N LYS A 300 2.60 -1.53 50.48
CA LYS A 300 3.87 -1.20 51.18
C LYS A 300 4.06 0.28 51.53
N PHE A 301 3.35 1.19 50.83
CA PHE A 301 3.35 2.63 51.09
C PHE A 301 2.18 3.06 51.98
N ILE A 302 1.08 2.30 51.96
CA ILE A 302 -0.18 2.58 52.65
C ILE A 302 -0.03 2.25 54.15
N LYS A 303 0.50 1.08 54.51
CA LYS A 303 0.78 0.66 55.89
C LYS A 303 -0.37 0.93 56.85
N ASP A 304 -1.55 0.43 56.56
CA ASP A 304 -2.77 0.63 57.37
C ASP A 304 -3.22 2.11 57.57
N ASN A 305 -2.76 3.01 56.72
CA ASN A 305 -3.17 4.40 56.73
C ASN A 305 -4.29 4.65 55.73
N GLU A 306 -5.51 4.78 56.24
CA GLU A 306 -6.74 5.01 55.40
C GLU A 306 -6.63 6.23 54.50
N VAL A 307 -5.91 7.30 54.93
CA VAL A 307 -5.74 8.51 54.11
C VAL A 307 -4.85 8.22 52.94
N LEU A 308 -3.77 7.45 53.14
CA LEU A 308 -2.90 7.02 52.01
C LEU A 308 -3.59 6.06 51.07
N GLU A 309 -4.36 5.10 51.59
CA GLU A 309 -5.17 4.20 50.78
C GLU A 309 -6.13 4.98 49.88
N ARG A 310 -6.83 5.95 50.45
CA ARG A 310 -7.74 6.83 49.70
C ARG A 310 -6.97 7.65 48.67
N LEU A 311 -5.77 8.18 49.02
CA LEU A 311 -4.93 8.93 48.10
C LEU A 311 -4.56 8.09 46.87
N PHE A 312 -4.06 6.88 47.09
CA PHE A 312 -3.66 5.99 45.97
C PHE A 312 -4.87 5.55 45.14
N SER A 313 -6.00 5.19 45.78
CA SER A 313 -7.25 4.85 45.07
C SER A 313 -7.71 5.99 44.17
N MET A 314 -7.77 7.21 44.69
CA MET A 314 -8.18 8.39 43.91
C MET A 314 -7.16 8.73 42.80
N ALA A 315 -5.88 8.51 43.03
CA ALA A 315 -4.85 8.75 42.05
C ALA A 315 -4.94 7.75 40.86
N ILE A 316 -5.22 6.48 41.15
CA ILE A 316 -5.42 5.44 40.16
C ILE A 316 -6.66 5.77 39.29
N GLU A 317 -7.78 6.06 39.92
CA GLU A 317 -9.01 6.43 39.23
C GLU A 317 -8.81 7.66 38.31
N LYS A 318 -8.21 8.74 38.87
CA LYS A 318 -7.93 9.96 38.09
C LYS A 318 -6.95 9.71 36.94
N ALA A 319 -5.90 8.90 37.17
CA ALA A 319 -4.98 8.51 36.12
C ALA A 319 -5.66 7.70 35.00
N TYR A 320 -6.56 6.78 35.35
CA TYR A 320 -7.39 6.03 34.41
C TYR A 320 -8.27 6.95 33.58
N MET A 321 -9.00 7.88 34.22
CA MET A 321 -9.86 8.84 33.52
C MET A 321 -9.06 9.74 32.56
N LYS A 322 -7.89 10.26 33.02
CA LYS A 322 -6.99 11.05 32.16
C LYS A 322 -6.49 10.21 30.96
N THR A 323 -6.09 8.98 31.20
CA THR A 323 -5.61 8.06 30.14
C THR A 323 -6.70 7.77 29.12
N ASN A 324 -7.91 7.48 29.57
CA ASN A 324 -9.05 7.25 28.70
C ASN A 324 -9.34 8.46 27.80
N ARG A 325 -9.32 9.67 28.37
CA ARG A 325 -9.50 10.93 27.61
C ARG A 325 -8.38 11.14 26.58
N ILE A 326 -7.14 10.92 26.97
CA ILE A 326 -5.97 11.05 26.07
C ILE A 326 -6.08 10.01 24.93
N THR A 327 -6.52 8.81 25.25
CA THR A 327 -6.73 7.74 24.24
C THR A 327 -7.81 8.13 23.25
N TYR A 328 -8.93 8.69 23.73
CA TYR A 328 -9.97 9.22 22.83
C TYR A 328 -9.41 10.28 21.87
N GLN A 329 -8.68 11.26 22.41
CA GLN A 329 -8.06 12.32 21.59
C GLN A 329 -7.05 11.77 20.59
N ALA A 330 -6.32 10.73 20.97
CA ALA A 330 -5.37 10.07 20.06
C ALA A 330 -6.11 9.38 18.89
N MET A 331 -7.24 8.70 19.17
CA MET A 331 -8.04 8.04 18.15
C MET A 331 -8.75 9.05 17.24
N GLU A 332 -9.30 10.12 17.82
CA GLU A 332 -9.89 11.22 17.06
C GLU A 332 -8.85 11.87 16.13
N GLY A 333 -7.67 12.21 16.67
CA GLY A 333 -6.57 12.77 15.87
C GLY A 333 -6.10 11.84 14.75
N PHE A 334 -6.06 10.54 14.98
CA PHE A 334 -5.71 9.54 13.97
C PHE A 334 -6.74 9.51 12.83
N ILE A 335 -8.04 9.48 13.15
CA ILE A 335 -9.11 9.49 12.15
C ILE A 335 -9.08 10.80 11.34
N HIS A 336 -9.00 11.95 12.02
CA HIS A 336 -8.94 13.25 11.33
C HIS A 336 -7.74 13.36 10.40
N ASN A 337 -6.56 12.92 10.87
CA ASN A 337 -5.33 12.96 10.07
C ASN A 337 -5.47 12.18 8.76
N LEU A 338 -6.00 10.95 8.80
CA LEU A 338 -6.15 10.09 7.63
C LEU A 338 -7.22 10.56 6.64
N ASN A 339 -8.11 11.48 7.04
CA ASN A 339 -9.13 12.05 6.16
C ASN A 339 -8.79 13.45 5.63
N THR A 340 -7.84 14.16 6.24
CA THR A 340 -7.56 15.56 5.92
C THR A 340 -6.14 15.80 5.44
N MET A 341 -5.18 14.93 5.78
CA MET A 341 -3.79 15.10 5.38
C MET A 341 -3.53 14.44 4.02
N HIS A 342 -3.24 15.26 3.05
CA HIS A 342 -2.82 14.83 1.72
C HIS A 342 -1.33 14.47 1.76
N SER A 343 -1.01 13.19 1.72
CA SER A 343 0.36 12.69 1.86
C SER A 343 0.99 12.24 0.54
N ARG A 344 0.25 12.29 -0.56
CA ARG A 344 0.69 11.85 -1.89
C ARG A 344 0.38 12.91 -2.94
N ALA A 345 1.12 12.86 -4.07
CA ALA A 345 0.84 13.67 -5.24
C ALA A 345 -0.63 13.55 -5.69
N GLY A 346 -1.25 14.67 -6.10
CA GLY A 346 -2.65 14.71 -6.51
C GLY A 346 -3.64 14.89 -5.35
N ALA A 347 -3.16 15.38 -4.21
CA ALA A 347 -3.98 15.61 -3.01
C ALA A 347 -4.71 14.36 -2.50
N GLN A 348 -4.11 13.19 -2.70
CA GLN A 348 -4.67 11.91 -2.29
C GLN A 348 -4.54 11.70 -0.77
N VAL A 349 -5.66 11.40 -0.11
CA VAL A 349 -5.66 10.87 1.25
C VAL A 349 -5.27 9.38 1.24
N PRO A 350 -4.66 8.85 2.34
CA PRO A 350 -4.19 7.47 2.36
C PRO A 350 -5.34 6.46 2.27
N PHE A 351 -5.33 5.62 1.26
CA PHE A 351 -6.25 4.49 1.16
C PHE A 351 -5.85 3.40 2.17
N SER A 352 -6.40 3.50 3.36
CA SER A 352 -5.97 2.77 4.54
C SER A 352 -7.08 1.98 5.19
N SER A 353 -6.71 0.92 5.89
CA SER A 353 -7.61 0.06 6.67
C SER A 353 -7.00 -0.27 8.02
N ILE A 354 -7.83 -0.52 9.01
CA ILE A 354 -7.43 -1.10 10.29
C ILE A 354 -8.31 -2.28 10.64
N ASN A 355 -7.71 -3.28 11.24
CA ASN A 355 -8.41 -4.45 11.79
C ASN A 355 -8.23 -4.45 13.31
N PHE A 356 -9.29 -4.67 14.06
CA PHE A 356 -9.30 -4.60 15.51
C PHE A 356 -10.50 -5.37 16.08
N GLY A 357 -10.55 -5.56 17.40
CA GLY A 357 -11.72 -6.14 18.09
C GLY A 357 -11.40 -7.36 18.93
N THR A 358 -10.25 -8.00 18.77
CA THR A 358 -9.91 -9.27 19.44
C THR A 358 -8.97 -9.13 20.63
N ASP A 359 -8.38 -7.97 20.91
CA ASP A 359 -7.59 -7.74 22.12
C ASP A 359 -8.51 -7.61 23.34
N THR A 360 -8.38 -8.56 24.28
CA THR A 360 -9.17 -8.58 25.53
C THR A 360 -8.46 -7.91 26.71
N SER A 361 -7.23 -7.42 26.53
CA SER A 361 -6.55 -6.65 27.54
C SER A 361 -7.29 -5.33 27.85
N ALA A 362 -7.16 -4.83 29.05
CA ALA A 362 -7.81 -3.57 29.42
C ALA A 362 -7.36 -2.41 28.53
N GLU A 363 -6.10 -2.44 28.11
CA GLU A 363 -5.47 -1.46 27.20
C GLU A 363 -6.05 -1.55 25.79
N GLY A 364 -6.13 -2.77 25.23
CA GLY A 364 -6.71 -3.01 23.91
C GLY A 364 -8.21 -2.69 23.87
N ARG A 365 -8.96 -3.07 24.91
CA ARG A 365 -10.36 -2.67 25.06
C ARG A 365 -10.54 -1.15 25.10
N MET A 366 -9.63 -0.42 25.77
CA MET A 366 -9.67 1.04 25.79
C MET A 366 -9.42 1.64 24.40
N ILE A 367 -8.53 1.05 23.60
CA ILE A 367 -8.31 1.45 22.20
C ILE A 367 -9.59 1.23 21.39
N ILE A 368 -10.13 0.01 21.39
CA ILE A 368 -11.33 -0.37 20.63
C ILE A 368 -12.49 0.58 20.94
N LYS A 369 -12.77 0.77 22.23
CA LYS A 369 -13.86 1.60 22.71
C LYS A 369 -13.73 3.07 22.26
N ASN A 370 -12.56 3.67 22.49
CA ASN A 370 -12.31 5.07 22.13
C ASN A 370 -12.25 5.28 20.62
N TYR A 371 -11.73 4.30 19.86
CA TYR A 371 -11.78 4.36 18.41
C TYR A 371 -13.23 4.35 17.89
N LEU A 372 -14.07 3.46 18.39
CA LEU A 372 -15.49 3.39 18.02
C LEU A 372 -16.24 4.68 18.38
N TYR A 373 -15.99 5.27 19.54
CA TYR A 373 -16.60 6.56 19.90
C TYR A 373 -16.12 7.71 19.00
N SER A 374 -14.83 7.72 18.65
CA SER A 374 -14.29 8.73 17.72
C SER A 374 -14.88 8.57 16.32
N LEU A 375 -15.06 7.32 15.87
CA LEU A 375 -15.74 7.03 14.59
C LEU A 375 -17.20 7.47 14.63
N ASP A 376 -17.91 7.22 15.73
CA ASP A 376 -19.31 7.64 15.91
C ASP A 376 -19.46 9.16 15.94
N SER A 377 -18.54 9.88 16.52
CA SER A 377 -18.51 11.35 16.52
C SER A 377 -18.37 11.94 15.12
N GLY A 378 -17.64 11.26 14.24
CA GLY A 378 -17.39 11.75 12.88
C GLY A 378 -16.28 12.82 12.83
N LEU A 379 -16.17 13.48 11.67
CA LEU A 379 -15.24 14.60 11.45
C LEU A 379 -15.85 15.91 12.00
N GLY A 380 -15.13 17.02 11.85
CA GLY A 380 -15.42 18.30 12.50
C GLY A 380 -16.86 18.84 12.42
N ARG A 381 -17.65 18.46 11.41
CA ARG A 381 -19.07 18.76 11.28
C ARG A 381 -19.97 17.54 11.44
N GLY A 382 -19.42 16.43 11.94
CA GLY A 382 -20.12 15.16 12.09
C GLY A 382 -20.18 14.33 10.80
N GLU A 383 -19.37 14.65 9.78
CA GLU A 383 -19.27 13.86 8.55
C GLU A 383 -18.72 12.45 8.86
N THR A 384 -19.21 11.46 8.13
CA THR A 384 -18.67 10.09 8.25
C THR A 384 -17.27 10.03 7.70
N PRO A 385 -16.25 9.60 8.50
CA PRO A 385 -14.90 9.39 8.01
C PRO A 385 -14.86 8.30 6.93
N ILE A 386 -14.12 8.52 5.85
CA ILE A 386 -13.92 7.50 4.81
C ILE A 386 -12.77 6.58 5.21
N PHE A 387 -11.71 7.14 5.77
CA PHE A 387 -10.51 6.41 6.18
C PHE A 387 -10.23 6.54 7.69
N PRO A 388 -9.59 5.51 8.27
CA PRO A 388 -9.32 4.20 7.68
C PRO A 388 -10.61 3.39 7.53
N ILE A 389 -10.68 2.53 6.51
CA ILE A 389 -11.73 1.52 6.43
C ILE A 389 -11.60 0.62 7.65
N SER A 390 -12.61 0.64 8.49
CA SER A 390 -12.61 -0.01 9.79
C SER A 390 -13.16 -1.43 9.67
N ILE A 391 -12.43 -2.42 10.19
CA ILE A 391 -12.80 -3.82 10.12
C ILE A 391 -12.76 -4.40 11.53
N PHE A 392 -13.94 -4.70 12.06
CA PHE A 392 -14.10 -5.32 13.38
C PHE A 392 -14.03 -6.86 13.23
N LYS A 393 -13.07 -7.48 13.91
CA LYS A 393 -12.88 -8.91 13.94
C LYS A 393 -13.85 -9.55 14.93
N VAL A 394 -14.69 -10.46 14.46
CA VAL A 394 -15.64 -11.24 15.28
C VAL A 394 -15.09 -12.63 15.48
N LYS A 395 -14.99 -13.07 16.73
CA LYS A 395 -14.41 -14.36 17.12
C LYS A 395 -15.14 -14.95 18.30
N GLU A 396 -15.47 -16.25 18.22
CA GLU A 396 -16.05 -17.02 19.31
C GLU A 396 -15.09 -17.08 20.51
N GLY A 397 -15.65 -16.94 21.73
CA GLY A 397 -14.87 -16.87 22.97
C GLY A 397 -14.21 -15.50 23.23
N ILE A 398 -14.28 -14.57 22.32
CA ILE A 398 -13.73 -13.22 22.46
C ILE A 398 -14.82 -12.12 22.47
N ASN A 399 -15.72 -12.13 21.48
CA ASN A 399 -16.71 -11.07 21.34
C ASN A 399 -18.02 -11.48 20.66
N PHE A 400 -18.18 -12.76 20.30
CA PHE A 400 -19.35 -13.23 19.57
C PHE A 400 -20.54 -13.55 20.48
N ASN A 401 -20.32 -14.25 21.61
CA ASN A 401 -21.34 -14.62 22.56
C ASN A 401 -21.49 -13.59 23.68
N LYS A 402 -22.67 -13.55 24.34
CA LYS A 402 -22.96 -12.58 25.41
C LYS A 402 -22.00 -12.62 26.59
N GLU A 403 -21.46 -13.78 26.86
CA GLU A 403 -20.54 -14.07 27.98
C GLU A 403 -19.09 -13.75 27.62
N ASP A 404 -18.80 -13.46 26.35
CA ASP A 404 -17.46 -13.19 25.88
C ASP A 404 -16.94 -11.83 26.39
N PRO A 405 -15.63 -11.70 26.69
CA PRO A 405 -15.06 -10.52 27.36
C PRO A 405 -15.21 -9.21 26.58
N ASN A 406 -15.29 -9.25 25.24
CA ASN A 406 -15.44 -8.08 24.37
C ASN A 406 -16.83 -8.00 23.71
N TYR A 407 -17.83 -8.72 24.21
CA TYR A 407 -19.18 -8.67 23.63
C TYR A 407 -19.80 -7.27 23.67
N ASP A 408 -19.55 -6.51 24.74
CA ASP A 408 -19.99 -5.11 24.85
C ASP A 408 -19.42 -4.24 23.72
N LEU A 409 -18.17 -4.50 23.32
CA LEU A 409 -17.50 -3.79 22.23
C LEU A 409 -18.04 -4.22 20.86
N PHE A 410 -18.39 -5.50 20.70
CA PHE A 410 -19.10 -5.97 19.50
C PHE A 410 -20.46 -5.28 19.34
N ARG A 411 -21.26 -5.19 20.41
CA ARG A 411 -22.52 -4.44 20.39
C ARG A 411 -22.31 -2.99 20.01
N LEU A 412 -21.35 -2.32 20.65
CA LEU A 412 -21.00 -0.92 20.33
C LEU A 412 -20.60 -0.78 18.85
N SER A 413 -19.82 -1.74 18.32
CA SER A 413 -19.42 -1.73 16.90
C SER A 413 -20.62 -1.85 15.96
N CYS A 414 -21.65 -2.64 16.31
CA CYS A 414 -22.89 -2.75 15.54
C CYS A 414 -23.69 -1.43 15.58
N GLU A 415 -23.78 -0.76 16.73
CA GLU A 415 -24.46 0.53 16.89
C GLU A 415 -23.77 1.61 16.02
N VAL A 416 -22.44 1.67 16.05
CA VAL A 416 -21.66 2.61 15.25
C VAL A 416 -21.80 2.29 13.76
N SER A 417 -21.73 1.02 13.38
CA SER A 417 -21.89 0.60 11.98
C SER A 417 -23.27 0.94 11.42
N ALA A 418 -24.33 0.81 12.22
CA ALA A 418 -25.69 1.19 11.82
C ALA A 418 -25.81 2.68 11.49
N LYS A 419 -25.02 3.54 12.13
CA LYS A 419 -25.02 4.98 11.94
C LYS A 419 -24.04 5.47 10.88
N ARG A 420 -22.84 4.85 10.83
CA ARG A 420 -21.69 5.33 10.05
C ARG A 420 -21.34 4.46 8.84
N LEU A 421 -22.01 3.31 8.66
CA LEU A 421 -21.68 2.26 7.68
C LEU A 421 -20.31 1.57 7.94
N PHE A 422 -19.64 1.92 9.00
CA PHE A 422 -18.39 1.34 9.50
C PHE A 422 -18.52 1.10 11.02
N PRO A 423 -17.82 0.09 11.57
CA PRO A 423 -16.92 -0.86 10.90
C PRO A 423 -17.63 -1.93 10.07
N ASN A 424 -16.90 -2.51 9.09
CA ASN A 424 -17.23 -3.79 8.48
C ASN A 424 -16.87 -4.92 9.45
N PHE A 425 -17.44 -6.12 9.25
CA PHE A 425 -17.20 -7.27 10.14
C PHE A 425 -16.44 -8.38 9.43
N SER A 426 -15.42 -8.91 10.13
CA SER A 426 -14.63 -10.07 9.69
C SER A 426 -14.84 -11.23 10.66
N PHE A 427 -15.40 -12.34 10.18
CA PHE A 427 -15.62 -13.53 10.99
C PHE A 427 -14.39 -14.43 10.97
N ILE A 428 -13.58 -14.37 12.05
CA ILE A 428 -12.30 -15.10 12.16
C ILE A 428 -12.54 -16.61 12.16
N ASP A 429 -13.64 -17.06 12.76
CA ASP A 429 -14.00 -18.49 12.87
C ASP A 429 -14.60 -19.09 11.60
N SER A 430 -14.79 -18.32 10.54
CA SER A 430 -15.24 -18.89 9.27
C SER A 430 -14.23 -19.94 8.78
N LYS A 431 -14.73 -21.02 8.17
CA LYS A 431 -13.91 -22.12 7.66
C LYS A 431 -12.74 -21.62 6.81
N PHE A 432 -12.99 -20.60 6.02
CA PHE A 432 -12.03 -19.93 5.14
C PHE A 432 -10.89 -19.21 5.88
N ASN A 433 -11.17 -18.63 7.06
CA ASN A 433 -10.19 -17.89 7.85
C ASN A 433 -9.44 -18.81 8.84
N LYS A 434 -10.10 -19.85 9.35
CA LYS A 434 -9.50 -20.82 10.29
C LYS A 434 -8.29 -21.56 9.72
N GLU A 435 -8.19 -21.70 8.42
CA GLU A 435 -7.08 -22.42 7.77
C GLU A 435 -5.71 -21.80 8.09
N PHE A 436 -5.65 -20.47 8.32
CA PHE A 436 -4.42 -19.74 8.57
C PHE A 436 -4.21 -19.36 10.03
N TYR A 437 -5.24 -19.45 10.84
CA TYR A 437 -5.21 -19.06 12.25
C TYR A 437 -4.56 -20.15 13.14
N LYS A 438 -3.63 -19.69 14.00
CA LYS A 438 -3.08 -20.49 15.11
C LYS A 438 -3.66 -19.98 16.40
N GLU A 439 -4.29 -20.87 17.16
CA GLU A 439 -4.93 -20.51 18.41
C GLU A 439 -3.94 -19.85 19.39
N GLY A 440 -4.36 -18.75 19.99
CA GLY A 440 -3.54 -17.96 20.92
C GLY A 440 -2.52 -17.01 20.25
N ASP A 441 -2.39 -17.02 18.94
CA ASP A 441 -1.50 -16.07 18.23
C ASP A 441 -2.30 -15.11 17.34
N TYR A 442 -2.60 -13.91 17.88
CA TYR A 442 -3.33 -12.86 17.16
C TYR A 442 -2.68 -12.43 15.84
N ARG A 443 -1.37 -12.63 15.70
CA ARG A 443 -0.61 -12.25 14.48
C ARG A 443 -0.96 -13.13 13.29
N THR A 444 -1.58 -14.28 13.55
CA THR A 444 -2.08 -15.21 12.52
C THR A 444 -3.55 -15.00 12.18
N GLU A 445 -4.24 -14.09 12.86
CA GLU A 445 -5.59 -13.71 12.50
C GLU A 445 -5.60 -12.97 11.16
N VAL A 446 -6.57 -13.29 10.33
CA VAL A 446 -6.71 -12.65 9.02
C VAL A 446 -6.93 -11.15 9.16
N GLY A 447 -6.11 -10.36 8.48
CA GLY A 447 -6.25 -8.91 8.35
C GLY A 447 -6.69 -8.55 6.94
N TYR A 448 -7.74 -7.77 6.82
CA TYR A 448 -8.26 -7.32 5.53
C TYR A 448 -7.70 -5.96 5.14
N MET A 449 -7.52 -5.75 3.84
CA MET A 449 -7.04 -4.51 3.24
C MET A 449 -8.17 -3.84 2.47
N GLY A 450 -9.01 -3.07 3.16
CA GLY A 450 -10.07 -2.28 2.58
C GLY A 450 -11.07 -3.07 1.75
N CYS A 451 -11.14 -2.77 0.47
CA CYS A 451 -12.04 -3.41 -0.49
C CYS A 451 -11.61 -4.81 -0.93
N ARG A 452 -10.47 -5.32 -0.46
CA ARG A 452 -9.87 -6.58 -0.88
C ARG A 452 -9.66 -7.51 0.29
N THR A 453 -9.60 -8.76 -0.04
CA THR A 453 -9.24 -9.84 0.90
C THR A 453 -7.80 -9.71 1.39
N ARG A 454 -7.57 -10.38 2.47
CA ARG A 454 -6.34 -10.75 3.17
C ARG A 454 -5.09 -10.91 2.29
#